data_159c6f7e494e997ab5ff968cb5b00cd2
#
_entry.id   159c6f7e494e997ab5ff968cb5b00cd2
#
_cell.length_a   1.000
_cell.length_b   1.000
_cell.length_c   1.000
_cell.angle_alpha   90.00
_cell.angle_beta   90.00
_cell.angle_gamma   90.00
#
_symmetry.space_group_name_H-M   'P 1'
#
loop_
_entity.id
_entity.type
_entity.pdbx_description
1 polymer ?
#
loop_
_entity_poly.entity_id
_entity_poly.type
_entity_poly.pdbx_seq_one_letter_code
_entity_poly.pdbx_strand_id
1 'polypeptide(L)'
;PIPSSPLLRLQNLQQHYRLEQNFFAQLFSNADTTIRAVDGIDLELYPGETLGLVGESGCGKSTLSRTVLHLLRPTGGKVEFLQQDLTRLSRPQLQQQRRQMQMIFQDPHACLNPRMTVGDSIADPLLIHRLCPPAQAKAKVEEMLERVGLTPTHEFYHRYPGELSGGQQQRVAIARALITRPKLVICDEPVSMLDASIQAQVLDLMQSLKQEFDLTYLFITHDLWVARYFCDRIAVMNAGHIVELGETEKVFNHPQHPYTQALLNAAPLLKG
;
A
#
# COMPACT_ATOMS: atom_id res chain seq x y z
N PRO A 1 -19.47 -13.68 6.69
CA PRO A 1 -19.79 -12.73 7.77
C PRO A 1 -18.63 -11.73 7.86
N ILE A 2 -18.93 -10.45 7.67
CA ILE A 2 -17.96 -9.37 7.87
C ILE A 2 -17.55 -9.40 9.35
N PRO A 3 -16.24 -9.41 9.68
CA PRO A 3 -15.79 -9.36 11.06
C PRO A 3 -16.40 -8.17 11.79
N SER A 4 -16.71 -8.32 13.06
CA SER A 4 -17.44 -7.32 13.85
C SER A 4 -16.70 -5.99 14.10
N SER A 5 -15.39 -5.95 13.81
CA SER A 5 -14.56 -4.75 13.96
C SER A 5 -13.55 -4.60 12.82
N PRO A 6 -13.36 -3.39 12.28
CA PRO A 6 -12.36 -3.16 11.25
C PRO A 6 -10.94 -3.28 11.81
N LEU A 7 -10.02 -3.74 10.96
CA LEU A 7 -8.58 -3.76 11.23
C LEU A 7 -8.00 -2.33 11.19
N LEU A 8 -8.45 -1.55 10.21
CA LEU A 8 -8.08 -0.15 10.01
C LEU A 8 -9.35 0.68 9.88
N ARG A 9 -9.42 1.79 10.61
CA ARG A 9 -10.49 2.79 10.51
C ARG A 9 -9.90 4.17 10.39
N LEU A 10 -10.32 4.90 9.37
CA LEU A 10 -10.03 6.31 9.17
C LEU A 10 -11.29 7.11 9.53
N GLN A 11 -11.13 8.16 10.33
CA GLN A 11 -12.22 9.02 10.76
C GLN A 11 -11.89 10.48 10.46
N ASN A 12 -12.61 11.07 9.52
CA ASN A 12 -12.43 12.45 9.08
C ASN A 12 -10.96 12.79 8.84
N LEU A 13 -10.23 11.87 8.20
CA LEU A 13 -8.78 11.99 8.01
C LEU A 13 -8.46 13.12 7.06
N GLN A 14 -7.52 13.98 7.47
CA GLN A 14 -7.11 15.15 6.71
C GLN A 14 -5.58 15.22 6.62
N GLN A 15 -5.10 15.53 5.42
CA GLN A 15 -3.72 15.87 5.15
C GLN A 15 -3.68 17.08 4.22
N HIS A 16 -3.43 18.23 4.81
CA HIS A 16 -3.38 19.51 4.12
C HIS A 16 -1.95 20.06 4.11
N TYR A 17 -1.54 20.59 2.97
CA TYR A 17 -0.23 21.22 2.81
C TYR A 17 -0.43 22.72 2.58
N ARG A 18 0.28 23.53 3.36
CA ARG A 18 0.39 24.97 3.09
C ARG A 18 1.57 25.19 2.15
N LEU A 19 1.31 25.80 1.00
CA LEU A 19 2.39 26.29 0.14
C LEU A 19 2.99 27.54 0.79
N GLU A 20 4.28 27.47 1.16
CA GLU A 20 5.02 28.65 1.59
C GLU A 20 5.12 29.62 0.41
N GLN A 21 4.33 30.69 0.46
CA GLN A 21 4.47 31.80 -0.49
C GLN A 21 5.64 32.65 -0.08
N ASN A 22 6.47 33.07 -1.06
CA ASN A 22 7.46 34.10 -0.87
C ASN A 22 6.79 35.37 -0.32
N PHE A 23 7.45 36.06 0.62
CA PHE A 23 6.96 37.20 1.37
C PHE A 23 6.28 38.30 0.50
N PHE A 24 6.63 38.39 -0.78
CA PHE A 24 6.04 39.31 -1.75
C PHE A 24 4.66 38.88 -2.28
N ALA A 25 4.37 37.59 -2.30
CA ALA A 25 3.07 37.08 -2.77
C ALA A 25 1.97 37.23 -1.72
N GLN A 26 2.30 37.28 -0.43
CA GLN A 26 1.36 37.52 0.67
C GLN A 26 0.72 38.92 0.65
N LEU A 27 1.38 39.90 -0.02
CA LEU A 27 0.88 41.28 -0.11
C LEU A 27 -0.19 41.48 -1.20
N PHE A 28 -0.33 40.55 -2.14
CA PHE A 28 -1.14 40.75 -3.35
C PHE A 28 -2.22 39.70 -3.61
N SER A 29 -2.29 38.60 -2.83
CA SER A 29 -3.35 37.61 -3.02
C SER A 29 -3.86 37.01 -1.68
N ASN A 30 -5.15 37.22 -1.41
CA ASN A 30 -5.90 36.54 -0.35
C ASN A 30 -6.28 35.10 -0.75
N ALA A 31 -5.58 34.43 -1.66
CA ALA A 31 -5.88 33.09 -2.06
C ALA A 31 -5.35 32.11 -1.00
N ASP A 32 -6.26 31.31 -0.46
CA ASP A 32 -5.92 30.20 0.43
C ASP A 32 -5.09 29.16 -0.36
N THR A 33 -3.77 29.17 -0.16
CA THR A 33 -2.81 28.32 -0.87
C THR A 33 -2.64 26.96 -0.20
N THR A 34 -3.71 26.43 0.36
CA THR A 34 -3.73 25.12 1.01
C THR A 34 -4.09 24.04 -0.01
N ILE A 35 -3.19 23.07 -0.22
CA ILE A 35 -3.48 21.84 -0.97
C ILE A 35 -4.09 20.84 0.00
N ARG A 36 -5.33 20.43 -0.26
CA ARG A 36 -6.07 19.44 0.51
C ARG A 36 -5.94 18.07 -0.14
N ALA A 37 -4.79 17.44 0.02
CA ALA A 37 -4.48 16.16 -0.63
C ALA A 37 -5.37 15.00 -0.11
N VAL A 38 -5.70 15.03 1.18
CA VAL A 38 -6.68 14.16 1.84
C VAL A 38 -7.59 15.08 2.65
N ASP A 39 -8.89 15.02 2.41
CA ASP A 39 -9.84 15.99 2.97
C ASP A 39 -11.13 15.32 3.49
N GLY A 40 -11.10 14.92 4.75
CA GLY A 40 -12.26 14.35 5.44
C GLY A 40 -12.59 12.92 5.02
N ILE A 41 -11.60 12.04 4.93
CA ILE A 41 -11.82 10.65 4.54
C ILE A 41 -12.27 9.81 5.73
N ASP A 42 -13.42 9.14 5.55
CA ASP A 42 -13.91 8.05 6.39
C ASP A 42 -13.79 6.74 5.61
N LEU A 43 -13.10 5.75 6.18
CA LEU A 43 -12.85 4.47 5.52
C LEU A 43 -12.65 3.36 6.55
N GLU A 44 -13.20 2.18 6.28
CA GLU A 44 -12.98 0.99 7.09
C GLU A 44 -12.46 -0.16 6.22
N LEU A 45 -11.45 -0.84 6.72
CA LEU A 45 -10.84 -2.00 6.11
C LEU A 45 -10.89 -3.17 7.10
N TYR A 46 -11.44 -4.28 6.66
CA TYR A 46 -11.69 -5.44 7.52
C TYR A 46 -10.59 -6.51 7.38
N PRO A 47 -10.35 -7.34 8.43
CA PRO A 47 -9.37 -8.42 8.38
C PRO A 47 -9.62 -9.36 7.21
N GLY A 48 -8.55 -9.70 6.47
CA GLY A 48 -8.61 -10.61 5.33
C GLY A 48 -9.16 -10.00 4.03
N GLU A 49 -9.54 -8.72 4.05
CA GLU A 49 -10.06 -7.98 2.89
C GLU A 49 -8.93 -7.42 2.01
N THR A 50 -9.18 -7.32 0.71
CA THR A 50 -8.43 -6.47 -0.20
C THR A 50 -9.32 -5.29 -0.59
N LEU A 51 -9.03 -4.11 -0.05
CA LEU A 51 -9.71 -2.86 -0.40
C LEU A 51 -8.87 -2.11 -1.44
N GLY A 52 -9.43 -1.93 -2.63
CA GLY A 52 -8.84 -1.13 -3.69
C GLY A 52 -9.10 0.36 -3.48
N LEU A 53 -8.06 1.17 -3.62
CA LEU A 53 -8.16 2.62 -3.68
C LEU A 53 -7.81 3.06 -5.10
N VAL A 54 -8.81 3.48 -5.86
CA VAL A 54 -8.67 3.84 -7.28
C VAL A 54 -9.00 5.31 -7.52
N GLY A 55 -8.45 5.86 -8.60
CA GLY A 55 -8.65 7.25 -8.98
C GLY A 55 -7.51 7.73 -9.87
N GLU A 56 -7.68 8.89 -10.49
CA GLU A 56 -6.66 9.49 -11.35
C GLU A 56 -5.37 9.82 -10.59
N SER A 57 -4.28 9.92 -11.33
CA SER A 57 -2.99 10.34 -10.78
C SER A 57 -3.11 11.73 -10.11
N GLY A 58 -2.50 11.89 -8.94
CA GLY A 58 -2.53 13.15 -8.20
C GLY A 58 -3.80 13.41 -7.37
N CYS A 59 -4.76 12.48 -7.28
CA CYS A 59 -5.97 12.65 -6.47
C CYS A 59 -5.75 12.47 -4.94
N GLY A 60 -4.53 12.12 -4.50
CA GLY A 60 -4.17 12.00 -3.08
C GLY A 60 -3.94 10.59 -2.56
N LYS A 61 -4.00 9.53 -3.40
CA LYS A 61 -3.86 8.13 -2.99
C LYS A 61 -2.56 7.83 -2.23
N SER A 62 -1.42 8.23 -2.80
CA SER A 62 -0.11 8.03 -2.16
C SER A 62 0.07 8.87 -0.90
N THR A 63 -0.55 10.04 -0.84
CA THR A 63 -0.60 10.85 0.39
C THR A 63 -1.40 10.14 1.47
N LEU A 64 -2.56 9.56 1.11
CA LEU A 64 -3.38 8.78 2.04
C LEU A 64 -2.58 7.60 2.62
N SER A 65 -1.90 6.81 1.79
CA SER A 65 -1.12 5.66 2.24
C SER A 65 -0.02 6.04 3.24
N ARG A 66 0.71 7.13 2.95
CA ARG A 66 1.76 7.64 3.85
C ARG A 66 1.20 8.19 5.15
N THR A 67 0.01 8.79 5.12
CA THR A 67 -0.68 9.29 6.30
C THR A 67 -1.20 8.13 7.16
N VAL A 68 -1.74 7.07 6.56
CA VAL A 68 -2.17 5.85 7.27
C VAL A 68 -0.99 5.19 7.99
N LEU A 69 0.17 5.07 7.34
CA LEU A 69 1.40 4.54 7.94
C LEU A 69 2.02 5.50 8.96
N HIS A 70 1.44 6.68 9.14
CA HIS A 70 1.97 7.74 9.99
C HIS A 70 3.41 8.15 9.63
N LEU A 71 3.77 8.00 8.35
CA LEU A 71 4.97 8.60 7.76
C LEU A 71 4.81 10.11 7.59
N LEU A 72 3.56 10.53 7.33
CA LEU A 72 3.09 11.91 7.41
C LEU A 72 2.14 12.02 8.60
N ARG A 73 2.37 12.96 9.49
CA ARG A 73 1.45 13.22 10.59
C ARG A 73 0.17 13.85 10.03
N PRO A 74 -1.02 13.28 10.32
CA PRO A 74 -2.29 13.86 9.88
C PRO A 74 -2.44 15.30 10.35
N THR A 75 -3.01 16.16 9.51
CA THR A 75 -3.37 17.53 9.90
C THR A 75 -4.72 17.59 10.61
N GLY A 76 -5.54 16.54 10.47
CA GLY A 76 -6.81 16.38 11.18
C GLY A 76 -7.32 14.94 11.11
N GLY A 77 -8.32 14.64 11.92
CA GLY A 77 -8.93 13.32 12.00
C GLY A 77 -8.11 12.29 12.77
N LYS A 78 -8.46 11.02 12.58
CA LYS A 78 -7.85 9.88 13.28
C LYS A 78 -7.52 8.73 12.33
N VAL A 79 -6.47 7.99 12.68
CA VAL A 79 -6.14 6.67 12.13
C VAL A 79 -6.17 5.67 13.27
N GLU A 80 -7.12 4.76 13.25
CA GLU A 80 -7.24 3.66 14.21
C GLU A 80 -6.80 2.35 13.55
N PHE A 81 -5.83 1.70 14.14
CA PHE A 81 -5.32 0.40 13.69
C PHE A 81 -5.28 -0.57 14.87
N LEU A 82 -5.84 -1.78 14.69
CA LEU A 82 -5.99 -2.76 15.77
C LEU A 82 -6.64 -2.15 17.02
N GLN A 83 -7.67 -1.32 16.82
CA GLN A 83 -8.41 -0.60 17.87
C GLN A 83 -7.57 0.42 18.67
N GLN A 84 -6.40 0.82 18.14
CA GLN A 84 -5.55 1.84 18.75
C GLN A 84 -5.47 3.08 17.84
N ASP A 85 -5.71 4.25 18.41
CA ASP A 85 -5.56 5.53 17.73
C ASP A 85 -4.07 5.87 17.58
N LEU A 86 -3.54 5.72 16.36
CA LEU A 86 -2.13 5.96 16.04
C LEU A 86 -1.72 7.42 16.28
N THR A 87 -2.65 8.36 16.21
CA THR A 87 -2.38 9.79 16.38
C THR A 87 -2.00 10.15 17.82
N ARG A 88 -2.34 9.28 18.78
CA ARG A 88 -2.08 9.46 20.23
C ARG A 88 -0.90 8.66 20.75
N LEU A 89 -0.30 7.80 19.92
CA LEU A 89 0.79 6.93 20.35
C LEU A 89 2.11 7.70 20.49
N SER A 90 2.92 7.29 21.47
CA SER A 90 4.32 7.68 21.56
C SER A 90 5.16 7.07 20.43
N ARG A 91 6.34 7.62 20.16
CA ARG A 91 7.23 7.10 19.12
C ARG A 91 7.53 5.59 19.25
N PRO A 92 7.88 5.06 20.46
CA PRO A 92 8.10 3.62 20.62
C PRO A 92 6.86 2.77 20.33
N GLN A 93 5.68 3.20 20.80
CA GLN A 93 4.41 2.52 20.54
C GLN A 93 4.06 2.52 19.05
N LEU A 94 4.25 3.65 18.37
CA LEU A 94 4.04 3.77 16.93
C LEU A 94 4.98 2.86 16.15
N GLN A 95 6.25 2.77 16.54
CA GLN A 95 7.22 1.86 15.95
C GLN A 95 6.79 0.39 16.09
N GLN A 96 6.21 0.03 17.23
CA GLN A 96 5.65 -1.31 17.45
C GLN A 96 4.47 -1.58 16.51
N GLN A 97 3.57 -0.62 16.33
CA GLN A 97 2.43 -0.76 15.39
C GLN A 97 2.89 -0.85 13.93
N ARG A 98 3.92 -0.10 13.54
CA ARG A 98 4.48 -0.17 12.17
C ARG A 98 5.05 -1.53 11.80
N ARG A 99 5.43 -2.37 12.76
CA ARG A 99 5.82 -3.76 12.50
C ARG A 99 4.66 -4.59 11.95
N GLN A 100 3.43 -4.23 12.32
CA GLN A 100 2.20 -4.87 11.87
C GLN A 100 1.64 -4.25 10.58
N MET A 101 2.19 -3.14 10.12
CA MET A 101 1.84 -2.46 8.89
C MET A 101 3.07 -2.33 8.00
N GLN A 102 3.02 -2.86 6.81
CA GLN A 102 4.13 -2.78 5.86
C GLN A 102 3.66 -2.17 4.53
N MET A 103 4.60 -1.69 3.75
CA MET A 103 4.33 -1.07 2.46
C MET A 103 5.11 -1.74 1.35
N ILE A 104 4.43 -2.01 0.23
CA ILE A 104 5.03 -2.41 -1.03
C ILE A 104 4.91 -1.22 -1.98
N PHE A 105 6.04 -0.74 -2.48
CA PHE A 105 6.13 0.45 -3.33
C PHE A 105 5.99 0.10 -4.82
N GLN A 106 5.62 1.09 -5.62
CA GLN A 106 5.57 1.03 -7.07
C GLN A 106 6.93 0.66 -7.67
N ASP A 107 7.99 1.33 -7.21
CA ASP A 107 9.36 1.05 -7.61
C ASP A 107 10.09 0.26 -6.51
N PRO A 108 10.46 -1.01 -6.77
CA PRO A 108 11.20 -1.82 -5.81
C PRO A 108 12.56 -1.21 -5.43
N HIS A 109 13.16 -0.39 -6.29
CA HIS A 109 14.40 0.34 -5.96
C HIS A 109 14.23 1.32 -4.80
N ALA A 110 13.00 1.76 -4.53
CA ALA A 110 12.72 2.64 -3.39
C ALA A 110 12.96 1.98 -2.03
N CYS A 111 12.90 0.64 -1.96
CA CYS A 111 13.05 -0.12 -0.71
C CYS A 111 14.28 -1.04 -0.70
N LEU A 112 14.91 -1.30 -1.84
CA LEU A 112 16.07 -2.19 -1.95
C LEU A 112 17.36 -1.37 -2.05
N ASN A 113 18.26 -1.58 -1.08
CA ASN A 113 19.60 -0.99 -1.14
C ASN A 113 20.43 -1.75 -2.17
N PRO A 114 20.94 -1.12 -3.25
CA PRO A 114 21.70 -1.80 -4.29
C PRO A 114 23.03 -2.39 -3.81
N ARG A 115 23.51 -2.00 -2.63
CA ARG A 115 24.76 -2.50 -2.01
C ARG A 115 24.53 -3.69 -1.07
N MET A 116 23.29 -4.06 -0.82
CA MET A 116 22.92 -5.22 -0.01
C MET A 116 22.55 -6.38 -0.90
N THR A 117 22.89 -7.60 -0.49
CA THR A 117 22.36 -8.80 -1.16
C THR A 117 20.86 -8.90 -0.97
N VAL A 118 20.19 -9.70 -1.79
CA VAL A 118 18.76 -10.00 -1.65
C VAL A 118 18.48 -10.60 -0.27
N GLY A 119 19.30 -11.54 0.17
CA GLY A 119 19.15 -12.16 1.49
C GLY A 119 19.26 -11.17 2.64
N ASP A 120 20.26 -10.30 2.59
CA ASP A 120 20.44 -9.27 3.62
C ASP A 120 19.31 -8.24 3.62
N SER A 121 18.82 -7.86 2.43
CA SER A 121 17.68 -6.93 2.30
C SER A 121 16.40 -7.50 2.91
N ILE A 122 16.13 -8.79 2.73
CA ILE A 122 14.96 -9.45 3.31
C ILE A 122 15.14 -9.69 4.81
N ALA A 123 16.37 -9.99 5.28
CA ALA A 123 16.68 -10.21 6.69
C ALA A 123 16.61 -8.92 7.52
N ASP A 124 16.91 -7.78 6.89
CA ASP A 124 17.03 -6.47 7.56
C ASP A 124 15.84 -6.13 8.51
N PRO A 125 14.55 -6.24 8.10
CA PRO A 125 13.43 -6.01 9.00
C PRO A 125 13.40 -6.97 10.21
N LEU A 126 13.81 -8.22 10.06
CA LEU A 126 13.88 -9.16 11.18
C LEU A 126 14.89 -8.73 12.23
N LEU A 127 16.04 -8.24 11.78
CA LEU A 127 17.14 -7.82 12.64
C LEU A 127 16.87 -6.47 13.30
N ILE A 128 16.39 -5.48 12.54
CA ILE A 128 16.02 -4.15 13.06
C ILE A 128 14.96 -4.28 14.15
N HIS A 129 13.94 -5.09 13.93
CA HIS A 129 12.86 -5.29 14.90
C HIS A 129 13.15 -6.38 15.94
N ARG A 130 14.33 -6.99 15.91
CA ARG A 130 14.74 -8.06 16.83
C ARG A 130 13.75 -9.22 16.91
N LEU A 131 13.22 -9.64 15.76
CA LEU A 131 12.20 -10.68 15.66
C LEU A 131 12.78 -12.10 15.72
N CYS A 132 14.06 -12.25 15.48
CA CYS A 132 14.80 -13.49 15.68
C CYS A 132 16.30 -13.22 15.90
N PRO A 133 17.04 -14.19 16.47
CA PRO A 133 18.50 -14.13 16.50
C PRO A 133 19.09 -14.13 15.08
N PRO A 134 20.23 -13.46 14.83
CA PRO A 134 20.87 -13.42 13.53
C PRO A 134 21.11 -14.82 12.91
N ALA A 135 21.44 -15.81 13.72
CA ALA A 135 21.66 -17.20 13.28
C ALA A 135 20.41 -17.85 12.65
N GLN A 136 19.19 -17.39 12.99
CA GLN A 136 17.93 -17.90 12.46
C GLN A 136 17.42 -17.11 11.27
N ALA A 137 17.94 -15.89 11.04
CA ALA A 137 17.45 -15.01 9.99
C ALA A 137 17.61 -15.63 8.59
N LYS A 138 18.75 -16.28 8.32
CA LYS A 138 19.02 -16.89 7.02
C LYS A 138 17.97 -17.95 6.64
N ALA A 139 17.65 -18.87 7.54
CA ALA A 139 16.66 -19.91 7.28
C ALA A 139 15.26 -19.32 6.99
N LYS A 140 14.86 -18.28 7.73
CA LYS A 140 13.59 -17.57 7.49
C LYS A 140 13.57 -16.86 6.15
N VAL A 141 14.69 -16.29 5.73
CA VAL A 141 14.83 -15.65 4.41
C VAL A 141 14.74 -16.67 3.29
N GLU A 142 15.46 -17.80 3.40
CA GLU A 142 15.41 -18.87 2.39
C GLU A 142 13.99 -19.44 2.25
N GLU A 143 13.28 -19.65 3.35
CA GLU A 143 11.87 -20.04 3.36
C GLU A 143 11.00 -18.99 2.63
N MET A 144 11.21 -17.70 2.87
CA MET A 144 10.46 -16.64 2.21
C MET A 144 10.80 -16.54 0.71
N LEU A 145 12.07 -16.71 0.33
CA LEU A 145 12.50 -16.75 -1.07
C LEU A 145 11.80 -17.88 -1.85
N GLU A 146 11.65 -19.04 -1.23
CA GLU A 146 10.91 -20.15 -1.82
C GLU A 146 9.43 -19.79 -2.04
N ARG A 147 8.77 -19.17 -1.04
CA ARG A 147 7.37 -18.74 -1.12
C ARG A 147 7.11 -17.71 -2.20
N VAL A 148 8.04 -16.80 -2.43
CA VAL A 148 7.92 -15.81 -3.53
C VAL A 148 8.43 -16.34 -4.88
N GLY A 149 8.81 -17.62 -4.96
CA GLY A 149 9.23 -18.28 -6.20
C GLY A 149 10.60 -17.85 -6.71
N LEU A 150 11.51 -17.45 -5.81
CA LEU A 150 12.91 -17.15 -6.13
C LEU A 150 13.80 -18.35 -5.77
N THR A 151 13.84 -19.31 -6.67
CA THR A 151 14.56 -20.58 -6.51
C THR A 151 15.59 -20.78 -7.62
N PRO A 152 16.76 -21.40 -7.32
CA PRO A 152 17.22 -21.94 -6.02
C PRO A 152 17.52 -20.82 -5.00
N THR A 153 17.03 -20.99 -3.77
CA THR A 153 17.07 -19.92 -2.75
C THR A 153 18.49 -19.49 -2.38
N HIS A 154 19.42 -20.45 -2.32
CA HIS A 154 20.82 -20.17 -1.99
C HIS A 154 21.53 -19.29 -3.05
N GLU A 155 21.14 -19.39 -4.32
CA GLU A 155 21.69 -18.52 -5.37
C GLU A 155 21.11 -17.11 -5.25
N PHE A 156 19.76 -17.00 -5.15
CA PHE A 156 19.09 -15.71 -5.02
C PHE A 156 19.50 -14.95 -3.76
N TYR A 157 19.77 -15.66 -2.66
CA TYR A 157 20.21 -15.05 -1.41
C TYR A 157 21.43 -14.15 -1.59
N HIS A 158 22.39 -14.58 -2.41
CA HIS A 158 23.67 -13.90 -2.61
C HIS A 158 23.70 -12.92 -3.79
N ARG A 159 22.64 -12.86 -4.60
CA ARG A 159 22.53 -11.89 -5.69
C ARG A 159 22.27 -10.48 -5.16
N TYR A 160 22.63 -9.50 -5.98
CA TYR A 160 22.29 -8.09 -5.74
C TYR A 160 21.05 -7.69 -6.55
N PRO A 161 20.30 -6.66 -6.11
CA PRO A 161 19.08 -6.21 -6.83
C PRO A 161 19.31 -5.90 -8.31
N GLY A 162 20.47 -5.32 -8.67
CA GLY A 162 20.81 -5.01 -10.05
C GLY A 162 21.00 -6.22 -10.99
N GLU A 163 21.11 -7.42 -10.44
CA GLU A 163 21.22 -8.68 -11.19
C GLU A 163 19.87 -9.34 -11.47
N LEU A 164 18.79 -8.73 -11.01
CA LEU A 164 17.42 -9.26 -11.07
C LEU A 164 16.58 -8.55 -12.12
N SER A 165 15.63 -9.28 -12.74
CA SER A 165 14.56 -8.66 -13.53
C SER A 165 13.62 -7.82 -12.66
N GLY A 166 12.83 -6.93 -13.25
CA GLY A 166 11.87 -6.11 -12.53
C GLY A 166 10.86 -6.94 -11.72
N GLY A 167 10.34 -8.01 -12.28
CA GLY A 167 9.45 -8.95 -11.59
C GLY A 167 10.11 -9.67 -10.42
N GLN A 168 11.39 -10.05 -10.56
CA GLN A 168 12.17 -10.65 -9.48
C GLN A 168 12.45 -9.63 -8.36
N GLN A 169 12.79 -8.40 -8.70
CA GLN A 169 12.98 -7.31 -7.72
C GLN A 169 11.68 -7.05 -6.94
N GLN A 170 10.53 -7.06 -7.63
CA GLN A 170 9.24 -6.91 -6.97
C GLN A 170 8.92 -8.07 -6.02
N ARG A 171 9.27 -9.31 -6.39
CA ARG A 171 9.17 -10.47 -5.49
C ARG A 171 10.06 -10.34 -4.25
N VAL A 172 11.25 -9.77 -4.38
CA VAL A 172 12.13 -9.45 -3.25
C VAL A 172 11.51 -8.39 -2.35
N ALA A 173 10.94 -7.32 -2.93
CA ALA A 173 10.25 -6.27 -2.19
C ALA A 173 9.04 -6.83 -1.40
N ILE A 174 8.26 -7.72 -2.01
CA ILE A 174 7.16 -8.43 -1.35
C ILE A 174 7.71 -9.29 -0.21
N ALA A 175 8.74 -10.10 -0.43
CA ALA A 175 9.37 -10.94 0.59
C ALA A 175 9.85 -10.10 1.79
N ARG A 176 10.51 -8.97 1.52
CA ARG A 176 10.98 -8.03 2.55
C ARG A 176 9.84 -7.45 3.37
N ALA A 177 8.74 -7.07 2.74
CA ALA A 177 7.56 -6.55 3.43
C ALA A 177 6.88 -7.61 4.31
N LEU A 178 6.81 -8.85 3.82
CA LEU A 178 6.05 -9.93 4.48
C LEU A 178 6.85 -10.75 5.50
N ILE A 179 8.18 -10.61 5.54
CA ILE A 179 9.03 -11.39 6.45
C ILE A 179 8.69 -11.12 7.93
N THR A 180 8.19 -9.94 8.25
CA THR A 180 7.76 -9.55 9.59
C THR A 180 6.39 -10.07 9.97
N ARG A 181 5.67 -10.75 9.06
CA ARG A 181 4.28 -11.26 9.23
C ARG A 181 3.32 -10.13 9.65
N PRO A 182 3.19 -9.08 8.85
CA PRO A 182 2.30 -7.96 9.16
C PRO A 182 0.84 -8.37 9.11
N LYS A 183 -0.04 -7.56 9.72
CA LYS A 183 -1.50 -7.71 9.60
C LYS A 183 -2.05 -6.89 8.43
N LEU A 184 -1.46 -5.76 8.15
CA LEU A 184 -1.84 -4.85 7.06
C LEU A 184 -0.66 -4.63 6.12
N VAL A 185 -0.89 -4.77 4.83
CA VAL A 185 0.05 -4.39 3.77
C VAL A 185 -0.59 -3.34 2.88
N ILE A 186 0.04 -2.19 2.79
CA ILE A 186 -0.35 -1.14 1.87
C ILE A 186 0.47 -1.31 0.59
N CYS A 187 -0.20 -1.51 -0.53
CA CYS A 187 0.42 -1.72 -1.83
C CYS A 187 0.18 -0.45 -2.67
N ASP A 188 1.23 0.35 -2.90
CA ASP A 188 1.14 1.57 -3.71
C ASP A 188 1.59 1.25 -5.14
N GLU A 189 0.64 0.97 -6.01
CA GLU A 189 0.83 0.60 -7.41
C GLU A 189 1.87 -0.54 -7.64
N PRO A 190 1.76 -1.67 -6.94
CA PRO A 190 2.84 -2.65 -6.80
C PRO A 190 3.20 -3.37 -8.11
N VAL A 191 2.39 -3.26 -9.15
CA VAL A 191 2.60 -3.96 -10.44
C VAL A 191 2.64 -3.03 -11.65
N SER A 192 2.51 -1.71 -11.46
CA SER A 192 2.36 -0.75 -12.56
C SER A 192 3.58 -0.63 -13.49
N MET A 193 4.77 -0.98 -13.01
CA MET A 193 6.02 -0.97 -13.78
C MET A 193 6.35 -2.29 -14.47
N LEU A 194 5.46 -3.29 -14.38
CA LEU A 194 5.68 -4.63 -14.89
C LEU A 194 4.86 -4.89 -16.17
N ASP A 195 5.36 -5.76 -17.03
CA ASP A 195 4.61 -6.27 -18.19
C ASP A 195 3.36 -7.03 -17.75
N ALA A 196 2.31 -7.03 -18.57
CA ALA A 196 1.01 -7.61 -18.22
C ALA A 196 1.07 -9.06 -17.75
N SER A 197 1.91 -9.91 -18.37
CA SER A 197 2.07 -11.30 -17.96
C SER A 197 2.74 -11.44 -16.59
N ILE A 198 3.71 -10.57 -16.29
CA ILE A 198 4.40 -10.54 -15.00
C ILE A 198 3.49 -9.94 -13.92
N GLN A 199 2.69 -8.93 -14.27
CA GLN A 199 1.67 -8.38 -13.37
C GLN A 199 0.74 -9.48 -12.85
N ALA A 200 0.17 -10.29 -13.75
CA ALA A 200 -0.72 -11.39 -13.38
C ALA A 200 -0.04 -12.37 -12.41
N GLN A 201 1.20 -12.78 -12.71
CA GLN A 201 1.96 -13.68 -11.84
C GLN A 201 2.23 -13.09 -10.44
N VAL A 202 2.52 -11.80 -10.35
CA VAL A 202 2.75 -11.12 -9.06
C VAL A 202 1.46 -10.98 -8.28
N LEU A 203 0.33 -10.66 -8.94
CA LEU A 203 -0.98 -10.59 -8.30
C LEU A 203 -1.43 -11.96 -7.76
N ASP A 204 -1.23 -13.04 -8.53
CA ASP A 204 -1.54 -14.40 -8.10
C ASP A 204 -0.68 -14.81 -6.89
N LEU A 205 0.60 -14.45 -6.90
CA LEU A 205 1.49 -14.64 -5.76
C LEU A 205 0.98 -13.89 -4.52
N MET A 206 0.63 -12.61 -4.67
CA MET A 206 0.11 -11.81 -3.57
C MET A 206 -1.20 -12.38 -3.01
N GLN A 207 -2.07 -12.90 -3.87
CA GLN A 207 -3.30 -13.56 -3.45
C GLN A 207 -3.02 -14.85 -2.65
N SER A 208 -2.07 -15.65 -3.08
CA SER A 208 -1.66 -16.86 -2.36
C SER A 208 -1.06 -16.54 -0.99
N LEU A 209 -0.18 -15.54 -0.92
CA LEU A 209 0.43 -15.08 0.32
C LEU A 209 -0.59 -14.44 1.26
N LYS A 210 -1.63 -13.76 0.73
CA LYS A 210 -2.75 -13.23 1.53
C LYS A 210 -3.45 -14.34 2.30
N GLN A 211 -3.74 -15.44 1.63
CA GLN A 211 -4.41 -16.60 2.24
C GLN A 211 -3.50 -17.30 3.24
N GLU A 212 -2.24 -17.51 2.89
CA GLU A 212 -1.28 -18.24 3.74
C GLU A 212 -0.95 -17.49 5.04
N PHE A 213 -0.87 -16.16 4.98
CA PHE A 213 -0.42 -15.33 6.10
C PHE A 213 -1.54 -14.52 6.76
N ASP A 214 -2.80 -14.75 6.39
CA ASP A 214 -3.97 -13.98 6.88
C ASP A 214 -3.79 -12.46 6.72
N LEU A 215 -3.33 -12.04 5.53
CA LEU A 215 -3.03 -10.63 5.26
C LEU A 215 -4.30 -9.85 4.92
N THR A 216 -4.25 -8.56 5.21
CA THR A 216 -5.21 -7.56 4.75
C THR A 216 -4.48 -6.58 3.85
N TYR A 217 -5.04 -6.26 2.69
CA TYR A 217 -4.44 -5.33 1.73
C TYR A 217 -5.24 -4.03 1.59
N LEU A 218 -4.55 -2.90 1.68
CA LEU A 218 -4.99 -1.64 1.07
C LEU A 218 -4.23 -1.49 -0.26
N PHE A 219 -4.92 -1.70 -1.36
CA PHE A 219 -4.33 -1.81 -2.69
C PHE A 219 -4.61 -0.56 -3.52
N ILE A 220 -3.58 0.23 -3.77
CA ILE A 220 -3.68 1.49 -4.52
C ILE A 220 -3.29 1.23 -5.97
N THR A 221 -4.16 1.62 -6.90
CA THR A 221 -3.88 1.53 -8.32
C THR A 221 -4.70 2.55 -9.12
N HIS A 222 -4.16 2.97 -10.26
CA HIS A 222 -4.91 3.70 -11.28
C HIS A 222 -5.43 2.78 -12.40
N ASP A 223 -4.99 1.51 -12.40
CA ASP A 223 -5.43 0.50 -13.35
C ASP A 223 -6.70 -0.19 -12.84
N LEU A 224 -7.81 0.12 -13.50
CA LEU A 224 -9.13 -0.40 -13.12
C LEU A 224 -9.28 -1.90 -13.39
N TRP A 225 -8.57 -2.45 -14.38
CA TRP A 225 -8.58 -3.88 -14.63
C TRP A 225 -7.91 -4.64 -13.48
N VAL A 226 -6.75 -4.17 -13.04
CA VAL A 226 -6.03 -4.73 -11.88
C VAL A 226 -6.91 -4.64 -10.62
N ALA A 227 -7.56 -3.50 -10.40
CA ALA A 227 -8.46 -3.31 -9.27
C ALA A 227 -9.65 -4.29 -9.29
N ARG A 228 -10.29 -4.47 -10.46
CA ARG A 228 -11.40 -5.41 -10.61
C ARG A 228 -10.99 -6.86 -10.39
N TYR A 229 -9.79 -7.22 -10.86
CA TYR A 229 -9.25 -8.57 -10.71
C TYR A 229 -8.89 -8.92 -9.27
N PHE A 230 -8.31 -7.96 -8.53
CA PHE A 230 -7.63 -8.25 -7.27
C PHE A 230 -8.39 -7.81 -6.01
N CYS A 231 -9.29 -6.83 -6.10
CA CYS A 231 -9.91 -6.22 -4.94
C CYS A 231 -11.31 -6.77 -4.64
N ASP A 232 -11.62 -6.95 -3.35
CA ASP A 232 -12.95 -7.36 -2.88
C ASP A 232 -13.94 -6.17 -2.88
N ARG A 233 -13.47 -5.01 -2.41
CA ARG A 233 -14.17 -3.73 -2.41
C ARG A 233 -13.31 -2.64 -3.02
N ILE A 234 -13.95 -1.59 -3.51
CA ILE A 234 -13.29 -0.44 -4.13
C ILE A 234 -13.77 0.85 -3.51
N ALA A 235 -12.82 1.70 -3.15
CA ALA A 235 -13.00 3.10 -2.81
C ALA A 235 -12.50 3.96 -3.97
N VAL A 236 -13.37 4.74 -4.57
CA VAL A 236 -13.02 5.68 -5.65
C VAL A 236 -12.67 7.01 -5.03
N MET A 237 -11.45 7.48 -5.29
CA MET A 237 -10.91 8.73 -4.76
C MET A 237 -10.82 9.79 -5.85
N ASN A 238 -11.33 10.98 -5.54
CA ASN A 238 -11.25 12.16 -6.40
C ASN A 238 -10.97 13.40 -5.55
N ALA A 239 -9.98 14.18 -5.94
CA ALA A 239 -9.64 15.47 -5.31
C ALA A 239 -9.61 15.42 -3.77
N GLY A 240 -9.00 14.39 -3.21
CA GLY A 240 -8.85 14.23 -1.74
C GLY A 240 -10.02 13.59 -1.03
N HIS A 241 -11.11 13.24 -1.71
CA HIS A 241 -12.31 12.66 -1.12
C HIS A 241 -12.59 11.25 -1.66
N ILE A 242 -13.22 10.39 -0.85
CA ILE A 242 -13.85 9.15 -1.33
C ILE A 242 -15.23 9.52 -1.86
N VAL A 243 -15.43 9.34 -3.16
CA VAL A 243 -16.71 9.68 -3.83
C VAL A 243 -17.64 8.49 -3.98
N GLU A 244 -17.10 7.28 -3.97
CA GLU A 244 -17.88 6.04 -4.03
C GLU A 244 -17.12 4.91 -3.32
N LEU A 245 -17.84 4.04 -2.62
CA LEU A 245 -17.31 2.88 -1.91
C LEU A 245 -18.29 1.73 -2.01
N GLY A 246 -17.84 0.57 -2.43
CA GLY A 246 -18.70 -0.61 -2.54
C GLY A 246 -17.96 -1.88 -2.92
N GLU A 247 -18.70 -2.98 -3.01
CA GLU A 247 -18.20 -4.23 -3.58
C GLU A 247 -17.73 -3.99 -5.02
N THR A 248 -16.62 -4.59 -5.39
CA THR A 248 -15.96 -4.36 -6.69
C THR A 248 -16.94 -4.51 -7.86
N GLU A 249 -17.63 -5.63 -7.96
CA GLU A 249 -18.56 -5.87 -9.07
C GLU A 249 -19.75 -4.89 -9.08
N LYS A 250 -20.20 -4.42 -7.92
CA LYS A 250 -21.27 -3.42 -7.85
C LYS A 250 -20.81 -2.07 -8.38
N VAL A 251 -19.62 -1.62 -7.96
CA VAL A 251 -19.06 -0.34 -8.42
C VAL A 251 -18.78 -0.36 -9.92
N PHE A 252 -18.26 -1.47 -10.45
CA PHE A 252 -17.96 -1.59 -11.88
C PHE A 252 -19.21 -1.70 -12.75
N ASN A 253 -20.22 -2.46 -12.34
CA ASN A 253 -21.41 -2.72 -13.14
C ASN A 253 -22.50 -1.66 -12.94
N HIS A 254 -22.57 -1.03 -11.77
CA HIS A 254 -23.59 -0.06 -11.40
C HIS A 254 -23.01 1.16 -10.67
N PRO A 255 -22.06 1.89 -11.29
CA PRO A 255 -21.45 3.05 -10.67
C PRO A 255 -22.50 4.15 -10.44
N GLN A 256 -22.52 4.70 -9.20
CA GLN A 256 -23.52 5.70 -8.80
C GLN A 256 -23.00 7.12 -8.98
N HIS A 257 -21.72 7.35 -8.68
CA HIS A 257 -21.16 8.70 -8.73
C HIS A 257 -20.75 9.08 -10.18
N PRO A 258 -21.03 10.30 -10.66
CA PRO A 258 -20.67 10.74 -12.00
C PRO A 258 -19.18 10.62 -12.33
N TYR A 259 -18.31 10.89 -11.36
CA TYR A 259 -16.86 10.70 -11.53
C TYR A 259 -16.49 9.25 -11.75
N THR A 260 -17.08 8.31 -10.99
CA THR A 260 -16.87 6.86 -11.18
C THR A 260 -17.31 6.42 -12.57
N GLN A 261 -18.47 6.89 -13.03
CA GLN A 261 -18.99 6.62 -14.36
C GLN A 261 -18.03 7.12 -15.44
N ALA A 262 -17.52 8.34 -15.31
CA ALA A 262 -16.56 8.92 -16.23
C ALA A 262 -15.23 8.14 -16.23
N LEU A 263 -14.73 7.76 -15.06
CA LEU A 263 -13.49 6.98 -14.89
C LEU A 263 -13.59 5.61 -15.58
N LEU A 264 -14.70 4.90 -15.38
CA LEU A 264 -14.96 3.59 -16.00
C LEU A 264 -15.18 3.69 -17.51
N ASN A 265 -15.84 4.73 -17.99
CA ASN A 265 -16.06 4.96 -19.42
C ASN A 265 -14.77 5.31 -20.17
N ALA A 266 -13.82 5.94 -19.51
CA ALA A 266 -12.52 6.26 -20.09
C ALA A 266 -11.56 5.06 -20.18
N ALA A 267 -11.85 3.94 -19.46
CA ALA A 267 -11.03 2.74 -19.45
C ALA A 267 -11.37 1.83 -20.66
N PRO A 268 -10.49 1.68 -21.67
CA PRO A 268 -10.83 1.05 -22.95
C PRO A 268 -11.03 -0.47 -22.88
N LEU A 269 -10.64 -1.14 -21.81
CA LEU A 269 -10.57 -2.61 -21.71
C LEU A 269 -11.66 -3.25 -20.83
N LEU A 270 -12.62 -2.47 -20.33
CA LEU A 270 -13.69 -2.99 -19.46
C LEU A 270 -14.99 -3.31 -20.21
N LYS A 271 -15.02 -3.14 -21.55
CA LYS A 271 -16.15 -3.51 -22.40
C LYS A 271 -15.88 -4.88 -23.00
N GLY A 272 -16.17 -5.91 -22.22
CA GLY A 272 -16.18 -7.29 -22.68
C GLY A 272 -17.29 -8.06 -21.99
#